data_9fffcd8a5cc412ca90adefaa37178c1a
#
_entry.id   9fffcd8a5cc412ca90adefaa37178c1a
#
_cell.length_a   1.000
_cell.length_b   1.000
_cell.length_c   1.000
_cell.angle_alpha   90.00
_cell.angle_beta   90.00
_cell.angle_gamma   90.00
#
_symmetry.space_group_name_H-M   'P 1'
#
loop_
_entity.id
_entity.type
_entity.pdbx_description
1 polymer ?
#
loop_
_entity_poly.entity_id
_entity_poly.type
_entity_poly.pdbx_seq_one_letter_code
_entity_poly.pdbx_strand_id
1 'polypeptide(L)'
;MAYTYKYPRPAVTADCVVITREAEPKVLLIQRGNMPFKGGWAFPGGFMNMEETTEQCAIRELEEEIGLRVSKVQQIGADSKVDRDPRGRTITVAYLAIVDEPIAVTGQDDAAKAEWWPLSDLPHLAFDHYDIMQDAIRLYAQIVVTEDKVLHDHFKEQKERLHELSKQMREQCNHVQELCSNFTKKQ
;
A
#
# COMPACT_ATOMS: atom_id res chain seq x y z
N MET A 1 13.21 -28.96 12.53
CA MET A 1 13.02 -29.53 13.92
C MET A 1 11.54 -29.53 14.24
N ALA A 2 11.03 -30.55 14.97
CA ALA A 2 9.67 -30.53 15.50
C ALA A 2 9.66 -29.72 16.82
N TYR A 3 8.76 -28.75 16.93
CA TYR A 3 8.57 -27.98 18.17
C TYR A 3 7.51 -28.67 19.04
N THR A 4 7.79 -28.81 20.32
CA THR A 4 6.82 -29.33 21.30
C THR A 4 6.43 -28.24 22.26
N TYR A 5 5.13 -27.96 22.36
CA TYR A 5 4.60 -26.90 23.22
C TYR A 5 3.74 -27.48 24.34
N LYS A 6 3.80 -26.87 25.52
CA LYS A 6 2.96 -27.24 26.66
C LYS A 6 1.47 -26.97 26.40
N TYR A 7 1.16 -25.94 25.63
CA TYR A 7 -0.20 -25.54 25.28
C TYR A 7 -0.35 -25.47 23.76
N PRO A 8 -1.54 -25.75 23.20
CA PRO A 8 -1.84 -25.54 21.80
C PRO A 8 -1.55 -24.09 21.39
N ARG A 9 -1.00 -23.90 20.20
CA ARG A 9 -0.70 -22.58 19.63
C ARG A 9 -1.38 -22.45 18.27
N PRO A 10 -1.95 -21.28 17.93
CA PRO A 10 -2.37 -21.03 16.58
C PRO A 10 -1.15 -20.92 15.67
N ALA A 11 -1.31 -21.28 14.41
CA ALA A 11 -0.38 -20.87 13.37
C ALA A 11 -0.58 -19.37 13.07
N VAL A 12 0.49 -18.70 12.65
CA VAL A 12 0.43 -17.30 12.23
C VAL A 12 0.77 -17.23 10.76
N THR A 13 -0.06 -16.51 10.00
CA THR A 13 0.18 -16.15 8.60
C THR A 13 0.26 -14.64 8.44
N ALA A 14 0.80 -14.19 7.34
CA ALA A 14 0.71 -12.81 6.92
C ALA A 14 0.22 -12.75 5.47
N ASP A 15 -0.80 -11.92 5.21
CA ASP A 15 -1.37 -11.71 3.90
C ASP A 15 -1.13 -10.26 3.48
N CYS A 16 -0.84 -10.01 2.19
CA CYS A 16 -0.59 -8.67 1.68
C CYS A 16 -1.61 -8.27 0.60
N VAL A 17 -2.39 -7.24 0.89
CA VAL A 17 -3.30 -6.60 -0.05
C VAL A 17 -2.51 -5.54 -0.81
N VAL A 18 -2.29 -5.72 -2.11
CA VAL A 18 -1.57 -4.75 -2.96
C VAL A 18 -2.57 -4.01 -3.82
N ILE A 19 -2.67 -2.68 -3.67
CA ILE A 19 -3.63 -1.83 -4.40
C ILE A 19 -2.88 -0.77 -5.21
N THR A 20 -3.34 -0.52 -6.45
CA THR A 20 -2.77 0.52 -7.32
C THR A 20 -3.34 1.90 -7.00
N ARG A 21 -2.55 2.96 -7.29
CA ARG A 21 -2.95 4.37 -7.12
C ARG A 21 -3.50 4.96 -8.43
N GLU A 22 -4.31 4.19 -9.13
CA GLU A 22 -4.95 4.66 -10.37
C GLU A 22 -6.32 5.28 -10.09
N ALA A 23 -6.89 5.99 -11.08
CA ALA A 23 -8.26 6.50 -11.02
C ALA A 23 -9.30 5.37 -10.83
N GLU A 24 -9.02 4.21 -11.40
CA GLU A 24 -9.74 2.96 -11.16
C GLU A 24 -8.79 1.97 -10.47
N PRO A 25 -8.72 1.98 -9.14
CA PRO A 25 -7.76 1.16 -8.42
C PRO A 25 -7.99 -0.33 -8.64
N LYS A 26 -6.89 -1.07 -8.71
CA LYS A 26 -6.88 -2.52 -8.87
C LYS A 26 -6.19 -3.16 -7.67
N VAL A 27 -6.60 -4.36 -7.36
CA VAL A 27 -5.95 -5.22 -6.36
C VAL A 27 -5.27 -6.40 -7.04
N LEU A 28 -4.10 -6.76 -6.53
CA LEU A 28 -3.40 -7.95 -6.95
C LEU A 28 -3.93 -9.18 -6.21
N LEU A 29 -4.32 -10.17 -6.95
CA LEU A 29 -4.77 -11.47 -6.42
C LEU A 29 -3.98 -12.60 -7.06
N ILE A 30 -3.78 -13.66 -6.28
CA ILE A 30 -3.23 -14.94 -6.75
C ILE A 30 -4.34 -15.98 -6.87
N GLN A 31 -4.23 -16.87 -7.84
CA GLN A 31 -5.05 -18.06 -7.92
C GLN A 31 -4.36 -19.21 -7.19
N ARG A 32 -5.01 -19.76 -6.19
CA ARG A 32 -4.45 -20.82 -5.35
C ARG A 32 -4.21 -22.11 -6.14
N GLY A 33 -2.99 -22.61 -6.08
CA GLY A 33 -2.60 -23.91 -6.68
C GLY A 33 -3.02 -25.11 -5.83
N ASN A 34 -3.15 -24.93 -4.50
CA ASN A 34 -3.31 -26.00 -3.52
C ASN A 34 -4.62 -25.93 -2.72
N MET A 35 -5.02 -27.06 -2.12
CA MET A 35 -6.11 -27.09 -1.13
C MET A 35 -5.69 -26.40 0.18
N PRO A 36 -6.61 -25.81 0.92
CA PRO A 36 -8.02 -25.58 0.64
C PRO A 36 -8.22 -24.47 -0.40
N PHE A 37 -9.40 -24.41 -0.98
CA PHE A 37 -9.80 -23.41 -1.99
C PHE A 37 -8.95 -23.41 -3.26
N LYS A 38 -8.49 -24.57 -3.72
CA LYS A 38 -7.76 -24.70 -4.98
C LYS A 38 -8.54 -24.05 -6.13
N GLY A 39 -7.88 -23.20 -6.93
CA GLY A 39 -8.47 -22.43 -8.03
C GLY A 39 -9.21 -21.17 -7.58
N GLY A 40 -9.40 -20.95 -6.27
CA GLY A 40 -9.94 -19.71 -5.71
C GLY A 40 -8.93 -18.58 -5.69
N TRP A 41 -9.42 -17.35 -5.66
CA TRP A 41 -8.59 -16.15 -5.60
C TRP A 41 -8.31 -15.76 -4.14
N ALA A 42 -7.07 -15.34 -3.87
CA ALA A 42 -6.61 -14.96 -2.54
C ALA A 42 -5.61 -13.79 -2.63
N PHE A 43 -5.33 -13.17 -1.50
CA PHE A 43 -4.14 -12.30 -1.41
C PHE A 43 -2.88 -13.16 -1.38
N PRO A 44 -1.77 -12.65 -1.92
CA PRO A 44 -0.45 -13.21 -1.65
C PRO A 44 -0.20 -13.29 -0.15
N GLY A 45 0.37 -14.40 0.31
CA GLY A 45 0.65 -14.57 1.72
C GLY A 45 0.83 -16.02 2.14
N GLY A 46 1.41 -16.21 3.32
CA GLY A 46 1.74 -17.53 3.81
C GLY A 46 2.08 -17.59 5.28
N PHE A 47 2.64 -18.73 5.70
CA PHE A 47 2.99 -18.98 7.09
C PHE A 47 4.28 -18.25 7.47
N MET A 48 4.22 -17.59 8.63
CA MET A 48 5.37 -16.91 9.22
C MET A 48 6.45 -17.91 9.65
N ASN A 49 7.69 -17.66 9.26
CA ASN A 49 8.85 -18.38 9.75
C ASN A 49 9.20 -17.96 11.19
N MET A 50 9.99 -18.77 11.89
CA MET A 50 10.35 -18.52 13.31
C MET A 50 11.28 -17.31 13.48
N GLU A 51 12.02 -16.93 12.45
CA GLU A 51 13.06 -15.89 12.51
C GLU A 51 12.64 -14.58 11.81
N GLU A 52 11.33 -14.41 11.54
CA GLU A 52 10.82 -13.21 10.86
C GLU A 52 9.63 -12.58 11.61
N THR A 53 9.44 -11.30 11.41
CA THR A 53 8.21 -10.60 11.82
C THR A 53 7.07 -10.86 10.81
N THR A 54 5.84 -10.58 11.19
CA THR A 54 4.68 -10.69 10.27
C THR A 54 4.80 -9.74 9.07
N GLU A 55 5.42 -8.56 9.25
CA GLU A 55 5.72 -7.62 8.16
C GLU A 55 6.76 -8.21 7.19
N GLN A 56 7.84 -8.79 7.71
CA GLN A 56 8.85 -9.46 6.90
C GLN A 56 8.27 -10.67 6.14
N CYS A 57 7.38 -11.44 6.81
CA CYS A 57 6.67 -12.54 6.18
C CYS A 57 5.83 -12.04 4.99
N ALA A 58 5.01 -10.99 5.17
CA ALA A 58 4.18 -10.44 4.09
C ALA A 58 5.02 -9.98 2.89
N ILE A 59 6.15 -9.33 3.12
CA ILE A 59 7.07 -8.87 2.05
C ILE A 59 7.76 -10.07 1.36
N ARG A 60 8.20 -11.06 2.11
CA ARG A 60 8.83 -12.28 1.56
C ARG A 60 7.85 -13.05 0.68
N GLU A 61 6.63 -13.28 1.15
CA GLU A 61 5.60 -14.01 0.39
C GLU A 61 5.25 -13.28 -0.92
N LEU A 62 5.19 -11.93 -0.93
CA LEU A 62 5.03 -11.17 -2.17
C LEU A 62 6.16 -11.44 -3.17
N GLU A 63 7.41 -11.49 -2.70
CA GLU A 63 8.55 -11.75 -3.57
C GLU A 63 8.57 -13.21 -4.07
N GLU A 64 8.29 -14.17 -3.19
CA GLU A 64 8.30 -15.60 -3.51
C GLU A 64 7.14 -16.00 -4.45
N GLU A 65 5.92 -15.54 -4.17
CA GLU A 65 4.74 -15.96 -4.96
C GLU A 65 4.58 -15.22 -6.29
N ILE A 66 5.00 -13.96 -6.38
CA ILE A 66 4.70 -13.11 -7.54
C ILE A 66 5.89 -12.27 -8.05
N GLY A 67 7.05 -12.33 -7.40
CA GLY A 67 8.25 -11.56 -7.76
C GLY A 67 8.15 -10.06 -7.45
N LEU A 68 7.13 -9.62 -6.70
CA LEU A 68 6.92 -8.21 -6.37
C LEU A 68 7.71 -7.81 -5.12
N ARG A 69 8.61 -6.84 -5.28
CA ARG A 69 9.35 -6.23 -4.16
C ARG A 69 8.73 -4.89 -3.76
N VAL A 70 8.31 -4.81 -2.51
CA VAL A 70 7.83 -3.57 -1.89
C VAL A 70 8.76 -3.19 -0.73
N SER A 71 9.01 -1.90 -0.58
CA SER A 71 9.88 -1.39 0.49
C SER A 71 9.13 -1.09 1.79
N LYS A 72 7.81 -1.00 1.72
CA LYS A 72 6.95 -0.62 2.85
C LYS A 72 5.57 -1.24 2.70
N VAL A 73 5.08 -1.76 3.81
CA VAL A 73 3.69 -2.20 3.97
C VAL A 73 3.11 -1.56 5.24
N GLN A 74 1.81 -1.37 5.28
CA GLN A 74 1.11 -0.86 6.44
C GLN A 74 0.15 -1.91 6.97
N GLN A 75 0.23 -2.20 8.26
CA GLN A 75 -0.67 -3.17 8.89
C GLN A 75 -2.13 -2.70 8.80
N ILE A 76 -2.99 -3.55 8.28
CA ILE A 76 -4.44 -3.39 8.26
C ILE A 76 -5.01 -3.82 9.61
N GLY A 77 -4.70 -5.05 10.03
CA GLY A 77 -5.20 -5.63 11.25
C GLY A 77 -4.79 -7.10 11.39
N ALA A 78 -5.41 -7.76 12.36
CA ALA A 78 -5.26 -9.20 12.56
C ALA A 78 -6.63 -9.88 12.58
N ASP A 79 -6.81 -10.87 11.70
CA ASP A 79 -8.02 -11.68 11.60
C ASP A 79 -7.84 -13.00 12.34
N SER A 80 -8.72 -13.25 13.27
CA SER A 80 -8.59 -14.35 14.22
C SER A 80 -9.89 -15.12 14.46
N LYS A 81 -10.82 -15.12 13.50
CA LYS A 81 -12.01 -15.98 13.56
C LYS A 81 -11.59 -17.43 13.74
N VAL A 82 -12.31 -18.17 14.59
CA VAL A 82 -11.89 -19.52 14.99
C VAL A 82 -11.80 -20.49 13.80
N ASP A 83 -12.70 -20.33 12.86
CA ASP A 83 -12.94 -21.19 11.71
C ASP A 83 -12.53 -20.56 10.37
N ARG A 84 -11.70 -19.48 10.41
CA ARG A 84 -11.27 -18.78 9.19
C ARG A 84 -10.48 -19.67 8.23
N ASP A 85 -9.74 -20.64 8.74
CA ASP A 85 -8.92 -21.58 7.98
C ASP A 85 -9.32 -23.03 8.31
N PRO A 86 -9.82 -23.81 7.35
CA PRO A 86 -10.23 -25.19 7.61
C PRO A 86 -9.08 -26.14 7.93
N ARG A 87 -7.82 -25.73 7.73
CA ARG A 87 -6.65 -26.57 8.09
C ARG A 87 -6.39 -26.61 9.58
N GLY A 88 -6.84 -25.59 10.34
CA GLY A 88 -6.64 -25.48 11.78
C GLY A 88 -6.71 -24.06 12.30
N ARG A 89 -6.40 -23.90 13.58
CA ARG A 89 -6.41 -22.60 14.24
C ARG A 89 -5.30 -21.70 13.68
N THR A 90 -5.69 -20.72 12.87
CA THR A 90 -4.79 -19.78 12.20
C THR A 90 -5.20 -18.34 12.53
N ILE A 91 -4.24 -17.48 12.74
CA ILE A 91 -4.39 -16.03 12.85
C ILE A 91 -3.58 -15.43 11.70
N THR A 92 -4.19 -14.54 10.91
CA THR A 92 -3.42 -13.78 9.93
C THR A 92 -3.23 -12.34 10.38
N VAL A 93 -2.09 -11.76 10.05
CA VAL A 93 -1.85 -10.32 10.12
C VAL A 93 -1.85 -9.79 8.70
N ALA A 94 -2.86 -8.97 8.38
CA ALA A 94 -3.03 -8.41 7.04
C ALA A 94 -2.30 -7.08 6.90
N TYR A 95 -1.68 -6.88 5.74
CA TYR A 95 -0.91 -5.70 5.37
C TYR A 95 -1.42 -5.10 4.07
N LEU A 96 -1.30 -3.78 3.92
CA LEU A 96 -1.56 -3.01 2.71
C LEU A 96 -0.24 -2.54 2.11
N ALA A 97 -0.03 -2.81 0.84
CA ALA A 97 0.97 -2.17 -0.01
C ALA A 97 0.27 -1.32 -1.08
N ILE A 98 0.78 -0.13 -1.35
CA ILE A 98 0.26 0.74 -2.40
C ILE A 98 1.35 0.90 -3.45
N VAL A 99 0.99 0.67 -4.72
CA VAL A 99 1.86 0.86 -5.89
C VAL A 99 1.23 1.86 -6.84
N ASP A 100 2.02 2.56 -7.64
CA ASP A 100 1.49 3.62 -8.50
C ASP A 100 0.64 3.05 -9.65
N GLU A 101 1.09 1.94 -10.25
CA GLU A 101 0.44 1.28 -11.39
C GLU A 101 0.59 -0.25 -11.32
N PRO A 102 -0.20 -1.01 -12.10
CA PRO A 102 -0.05 -2.46 -12.17
C PRO A 102 1.34 -2.84 -12.66
N ILE A 103 2.07 -3.56 -11.84
CA ILE A 103 3.39 -4.11 -12.18
C ILE A 103 3.18 -5.47 -12.84
N ALA A 104 4.03 -5.82 -13.80
CA ALA A 104 4.02 -7.15 -14.40
C ALA A 104 4.35 -8.20 -13.33
N VAL A 105 3.45 -9.16 -13.15
CA VAL A 105 3.56 -10.22 -12.16
C VAL A 105 3.40 -11.59 -12.81
N THR A 106 4.05 -12.59 -12.28
CA THR A 106 3.89 -13.98 -12.69
C THR A 106 3.68 -14.83 -11.46
N GLY A 107 2.63 -15.66 -11.48
CA GLY A 107 2.44 -16.65 -10.41
C GLY A 107 3.65 -17.58 -10.34
N GLN A 108 4.16 -17.76 -9.13
CA GLN A 108 5.29 -18.64 -8.82
C GLN A 108 4.92 -19.43 -7.56
N ASP A 109 5.70 -20.46 -7.26
CA ASP A 109 5.51 -21.33 -6.12
C ASP A 109 4.07 -21.86 -5.98
N ASP A 110 3.36 -21.54 -4.93
CA ASP A 110 1.97 -21.96 -4.66
C ASP A 110 0.91 -21.18 -5.44
N ALA A 111 1.28 -20.07 -6.11
CA ALA A 111 0.41 -19.27 -6.95
C ALA A 111 0.37 -19.81 -8.38
N ALA A 112 -0.73 -20.46 -8.78
CA ALA A 112 -0.92 -20.93 -10.15
C ALA A 112 -1.00 -19.77 -11.16
N LYS A 113 -1.42 -18.57 -10.71
CA LYS A 113 -1.61 -17.37 -11.52
C LYS A 113 -1.64 -16.14 -10.62
N ALA A 114 -1.18 -15.00 -11.12
CA ALA A 114 -1.35 -13.70 -10.47
C ALA A 114 -1.99 -12.71 -11.44
N GLU A 115 -2.99 -11.96 -10.98
CA GLU A 115 -3.74 -11.01 -11.81
C GLU A 115 -4.15 -9.76 -11.02
N TRP A 116 -4.22 -8.64 -11.74
CA TRP A 116 -4.78 -7.39 -11.25
C TRP A 116 -6.28 -7.32 -11.53
N TRP A 117 -7.08 -7.17 -10.49
CA TRP A 117 -8.54 -7.07 -10.55
C TRP A 117 -9.02 -5.67 -10.17
N PRO A 118 -9.97 -5.06 -10.93
CA PRO A 118 -10.57 -3.81 -10.50
C PRO A 118 -11.26 -3.97 -9.14
N LEU A 119 -11.14 -2.99 -8.25
CA LEU A 119 -11.86 -3.02 -6.97
C LEU A 119 -13.38 -3.04 -7.14
N SER A 120 -13.88 -2.55 -8.29
CA SER A 120 -15.31 -2.55 -8.65
C SER A 120 -15.84 -3.89 -9.11
N ASP A 121 -14.97 -4.86 -9.48
CA ASP A 121 -15.35 -6.17 -10.02
C ASP A 121 -14.44 -7.27 -9.50
N LEU A 122 -14.57 -7.58 -8.22
CA LEU A 122 -13.76 -8.58 -7.53
C LEU A 122 -14.30 -10.00 -7.77
N PRO A 123 -13.43 -10.98 -8.01
CA PRO A 123 -13.83 -12.38 -8.04
C PRO A 123 -14.18 -12.86 -6.62
N HIS A 124 -14.75 -14.08 -6.54
CA HIS A 124 -14.95 -14.71 -5.22
C HIS A 124 -13.61 -15.00 -4.57
N LEU A 125 -13.40 -14.44 -3.35
CA LEU A 125 -12.18 -14.61 -2.59
C LEU A 125 -12.26 -15.84 -1.67
N ALA A 126 -11.13 -16.51 -1.52
CA ALA A 126 -10.97 -17.63 -0.60
C ALA A 126 -10.91 -17.14 0.87
N PHE A 127 -11.15 -18.05 1.80
CA PHE A 127 -11.13 -17.77 3.24
C PHE A 127 -12.07 -16.61 3.63
N ASP A 128 -11.61 -15.78 4.55
CA ASP A 128 -12.24 -14.52 4.98
C ASP A 128 -11.63 -13.28 4.29
N HIS A 129 -10.95 -13.47 3.16
CA HIS A 129 -10.26 -12.40 2.44
C HIS A 129 -11.19 -11.27 1.98
N TYR A 130 -12.49 -11.53 1.84
CA TYR A 130 -13.45 -10.48 1.55
C TYR A 130 -13.57 -9.47 2.71
N ASP A 131 -13.53 -9.94 3.96
CA ASP A 131 -13.57 -9.07 5.15
C ASP A 131 -12.29 -8.24 5.23
N ILE A 132 -11.14 -8.89 5.03
CA ILE A 132 -9.82 -8.21 4.97
C ILE A 132 -9.80 -7.13 3.88
N MET A 133 -10.39 -7.42 2.69
CA MET A 133 -10.49 -6.45 1.60
C MET A 133 -11.26 -5.19 2.00
N GLN A 134 -12.37 -5.33 2.73
CA GLN A 134 -13.14 -4.17 3.18
C GLN A 134 -12.33 -3.28 4.12
N ASP A 135 -11.54 -3.87 5.03
CA ASP A 135 -10.65 -3.13 5.92
C ASP A 135 -9.50 -2.49 5.14
N ALA A 136 -8.94 -3.19 4.16
CA ALA A 136 -7.92 -2.67 3.27
C ALA A 136 -8.40 -1.43 2.48
N ILE A 137 -9.60 -1.49 1.92
CA ILE A 137 -10.19 -0.36 1.18
C ILE A 137 -10.39 0.85 2.11
N ARG A 138 -10.84 0.64 3.35
CA ARG A 138 -10.98 1.74 4.33
C ARG A 138 -9.62 2.39 4.64
N LEU A 139 -8.60 1.60 4.88
CA LEU A 139 -7.25 2.10 5.15
C LEU A 139 -6.65 2.81 3.92
N TYR A 140 -6.79 2.22 2.73
CA TYR A 140 -6.36 2.80 1.46
C TYR A 140 -6.97 4.19 1.25
N ALA A 141 -8.30 4.31 1.39
CA ALA A 141 -9.00 5.58 1.23
C ALA A 141 -8.50 6.65 2.22
N GLN A 142 -8.24 6.28 3.48
CA GLN A 142 -7.70 7.20 4.48
C GLN A 142 -6.31 7.71 4.09
N ILE A 143 -5.44 6.82 3.60
CA ILE A 143 -4.08 7.19 3.19
C ILE A 143 -4.12 8.15 2.01
N VAL A 144 -4.85 7.80 0.94
CA VAL A 144 -4.93 8.61 -0.29
C VAL A 144 -5.50 10.01 0.02
N VAL A 145 -6.59 10.10 0.77
CA VAL A 145 -7.18 11.40 1.16
C VAL A 145 -6.22 12.24 2.00
N THR A 146 -5.45 11.62 2.90
CA THR A 146 -4.48 12.34 3.74
C THR A 146 -3.31 12.87 2.91
N GLU A 147 -2.81 12.07 1.98
CA GLU A 147 -1.71 12.49 1.10
C GLU A 147 -2.12 13.60 0.14
N ASP A 148 -3.32 13.53 -0.45
CA ASP A 148 -3.87 14.58 -1.31
C ASP A 148 -4.02 15.92 -0.55
N LYS A 149 -4.45 15.86 0.69
CA LYS A 149 -4.55 17.04 1.54
C LYS A 149 -3.19 17.67 1.82
N VAL A 150 -2.20 16.86 2.20
CA VAL A 150 -0.82 17.34 2.47
C VAL A 150 -0.21 17.96 1.21
N LEU A 151 -0.44 17.35 0.05
CA LEU A 151 0.03 17.88 -1.24
C LEU A 151 -0.65 19.23 -1.56
N HIS A 152 -1.96 19.33 -1.38
CA HIS A 152 -2.72 20.56 -1.60
C HIS A 152 -2.24 21.69 -0.69
N ASP A 153 -2.05 21.43 0.60
CA ASP A 153 -1.58 22.43 1.56
C ASP A 153 -0.16 22.90 1.22
N HIS A 154 0.73 21.98 0.81
CA HIS A 154 2.08 22.33 0.35
C HIS A 154 2.06 23.22 -0.90
N PHE A 155 1.25 22.91 -1.91
CA PHE A 155 1.11 23.75 -3.11
C PHE A 155 0.57 25.14 -2.77
N LYS A 156 -0.36 25.25 -1.85
CA LYS A 156 -0.90 26.53 -1.38
C LYS A 156 0.20 27.39 -0.74
N GLU A 157 0.99 26.82 0.16
CA GLU A 157 2.12 27.50 0.82
C GLU A 157 3.16 27.98 -0.20
N GLN A 158 3.54 27.14 -1.16
CA GLN A 158 4.49 27.51 -2.23
C GLN A 158 3.97 28.66 -3.08
N LYS A 159 2.67 28.65 -3.42
CA LYS A 159 2.03 29.73 -4.19
C LYS A 159 2.06 31.05 -3.44
N GLU A 160 1.76 31.06 -2.13
CA GLU A 160 1.82 32.24 -1.27
C GLU A 160 3.24 32.81 -1.19
N ARG A 161 4.25 31.93 -1.05
CA ARG A 161 5.67 32.30 -1.01
C ARG A 161 6.13 32.93 -2.33
N LEU A 162 5.73 32.36 -3.49
CA LEU A 162 6.04 32.94 -4.81
C LEU A 162 5.40 34.30 -5.01
N HIS A 163 4.17 34.50 -4.51
CA HIS A 163 3.49 35.79 -4.59
C HIS A 163 4.24 36.87 -3.80
N GLU A 164 4.70 36.56 -2.58
CA GLU A 164 5.45 37.49 -1.74
C GLU A 164 6.81 37.85 -2.36
N LEU A 165 7.55 36.86 -2.91
CA LEU A 165 8.79 37.11 -3.64
C LEU A 165 8.58 38.01 -4.85
N SER A 166 7.52 37.80 -5.61
CA SER A 166 7.17 38.65 -6.76
C SER A 166 6.87 40.09 -6.36
N LYS A 167 6.24 40.30 -5.20
CA LYS A 167 5.98 41.63 -4.64
C LYS A 167 7.28 42.33 -4.24
N GLN A 168 8.17 41.66 -3.52
CA GLN A 168 9.49 42.16 -3.12
C GLN A 168 10.35 42.56 -4.33
N MET A 169 10.36 41.72 -5.37
CA MET A 169 11.07 42.06 -6.62
C MET A 169 10.53 43.35 -7.27
N ARG A 170 9.21 43.56 -7.31
CA ARG A 170 8.61 44.78 -7.86
C ARG A 170 9.00 46.03 -7.05
N GLU A 171 8.99 45.92 -5.73
CA GLU A 171 9.39 46.99 -4.84
C GLU A 171 10.87 47.38 -5.05
N GLN A 172 11.74 46.40 -5.18
CA GLN A 172 13.16 46.62 -5.51
C GLN A 172 13.37 47.24 -6.88
N CYS A 173 12.66 46.80 -7.93
CA CYS A 173 12.71 47.42 -9.25
C CYS A 173 12.26 48.89 -9.23
N ASN A 174 11.18 49.21 -8.52
CA ASN A 174 10.70 50.57 -8.38
C ASN A 174 11.75 51.47 -7.69
N HIS A 175 12.36 50.98 -6.62
CA HIS A 175 13.41 51.69 -5.90
C HIS A 175 14.61 52.00 -6.79
N VAL A 176 15.06 51.01 -7.59
CA VAL A 176 16.16 51.20 -8.55
C VAL A 176 15.78 52.26 -9.61
N GLN A 177 14.53 52.27 -10.13
CA GLN A 177 14.05 53.26 -11.07
C GLN A 177 14.04 54.66 -10.47
N GLU A 178 13.61 54.83 -9.22
CA GLU A 178 13.68 56.14 -8.53
C GLU A 178 15.12 56.63 -8.35
N LEU A 179 16.05 55.76 -7.97
CA LEU A 179 17.47 56.09 -7.89
C LEU A 179 18.04 56.56 -9.24
N CYS A 180 17.75 55.84 -10.31
CA CYS A 180 18.18 56.22 -11.66
C CYS A 180 17.58 57.58 -12.10
N SER A 181 16.30 57.83 -11.81
CA SER A 181 15.64 59.10 -12.15
C SER A 181 16.20 60.28 -11.37
N ASN A 182 16.62 60.08 -10.11
CA ASN A 182 17.24 61.10 -9.32
C ASN A 182 18.70 61.41 -9.76
N PHE A 183 19.39 60.43 -10.33
CA PHE A 183 20.74 60.65 -10.91
C PHE A 183 20.69 61.50 -12.19
N THR A 184 19.70 61.27 -13.04
CA THR A 184 19.54 62.03 -14.31
C THR A 184 19.08 63.47 -14.11
N LYS A 185 18.48 63.83 -12.96
CA LYS A 185 18.04 65.21 -12.64
C LYS A 185 19.15 66.04 -12.02
N LYS A 186 20.30 65.49 -11.69
CA LYS A 186 21.46 66.18 -11.07
C LYS A 186 22.59 66.51 -12.04
N GLN A 187 22.42 66.16 -13.31
CA GLN A 187 23.30 66.59 -14.43
C GLN A 187 22.61 67.72 -15.21
#